data_b174ccfa23d84aa0d27f67d246dc3c74
#
_entry.id   b174ccfa23d84aa0d27f67d246dc3c74
#
_cell.length_a   1.000
_cell.length_b   1.000
_cell.length_c   1.000
_cell.angle_alpha   90.00
_cell.angle_beta   90.00
_cell.angle_gamma   90.00
#
_symmetry.space_group_name_H-M   'P 1'
#
loop_
_entity.id
_entity.type
_entity.pdbx_description
1 polymer ?
#
loop_
_entity_poly.entity_id
_entity_poly.type
_entity_poly.pdbx_seq_one_letter_code
_entity_poly.pdbx_strand_id
1 'polypeptide(L)'
;FDIRKKLPFDDQKFQGCYSHMLYCMALTNFDLKKLNDEICRVLKNKGINIYTVRNIFDADYKKGKHKGEDLYEMDGFIIHFFSNEKIKKFLNGFLNLNIENFDEGNFPRKLSLVINQKN
;
A
#
# COMPACT_ATOMS: atom_id res chain seq x y z
N PHE A 1 15.24 7.35 3.76
CA PHE A 1 14.19 8.01 4.56
C PHE A 1 13.21 6.98 5.12
N ASP A 2 12.83 7.14 6.38
CA ASP A 2 11.88 6.25 7.03
C ASP A 2 10.45 6.71 6.74
N ILE A 3 9.71 5.95 5.92
CA ILE A 3 8.33 6.28 5.51
C ILE A 3 7.31 6.22 6.64
N ARG A 4 7.69 5.71 7.82
CA ARG A 4 6.84 5.74 9.01
C ARG A 4 6.82 7.12 9.67
N LYS A 5 7.71 8.01 9.25
CA LYS A 5 7.82 9.37 9.75
C LYS A 5 7.13 10.34 8.80
N LYS A 6 7.00 11.59 9.25
CA LYS A 6 6.45 12.66 8.42
C LYS A 6 7.28 12.82 7.15
N LEU A 7 6.63 12.87 5.99
CA LEU A 7 7.30 13.09 4.71
C LEU A 7 7.88 14.50 4.66
N PRO A 8 9.10 14.66 4.09
CA PRO A 8 9.82 15.95 4.11
C PRO A 8 9.32 16.92 3.03
N PHE A 9 8.02 17.03 2.87
CA PHE A 9 7.40 17.88 1.86
C PHE A 9 6.26 18.68 2.48
N ASP A 10 5.98 19.85 1.90
CA ASP A 10 4.89 20.71 2.31
C ASP A 10 3.53 20.11 1.92
N ASP A 11 2.47 20.62 2.55
CA ASP A 11 1.10 20.25 2.22
C ASP A 11 0.81 20.61 0.76
N GLN A 12 0.00 19.78 0.11
CA GLN A 12 -0.53 20.04 -1.24
C GLN A 12 0.56 20.41 -2.27
N LYS A 13 1.69 19.70 -2.22
CA LYS A 13 2.81 19.98 -3.11
C LYS A 13 2.73 19.25 -4.45
N PHE A 14 2.17 18.02 -4.47
CA PHE A 14 2.24 17.14 -5.62
C PHE A 14 0.86 16.87 -6.22
N GLN A 15 0.82 16.65 -7.54
CA GLN A 15 -0.39 16.23 -8.24
C GLN A 15 -0.56 14.73 -8.25
N GLY A 16 0.51 13.98 -8.08
CA GLY A 16 0.49 12.52 -8.09
C GLY A 16 1.58 11.90 -7.23
N CYS A 17 1.29 10.69 -6.77
CA CYS A 17 2.23 9.85 -6.05
C CYS A 17 2.12 8.44 -6.63
N TYR A 18 3.27 7.79 -6.87
CA TYR A 18 3.31 6.40 -7.28
C TYR A 18 4.27 5.63 -6.39
N SER A 19 3.87 4.45 -5.94
CA SER A 19 4.75 3.55 -5.23
C SER A 19 4.50 2.10 -5.66
N HIS A 20 5.59 1.35 -5.80
CA HIS A 20 5.53 -0.06 -6.19
C HIS A 20 5.95 -0.93 -5.00
N MET A 21 5.01 -1.74 -4.50
CA MET A 21 5.21 -2.65 -3.37
C MET A 21 5.74 -1.98 -2.09
N LEU A 22 5.46 -0.70 -1.89
CA LEU A 22 5.85 0.01 -0.68
C LEU A 22 4.92 -0.33 0.49
N TYR A 23 3.61 -0.31 0.25
CA TYR A 23 2.60 -0.56 1.29
C TYR A 23 2.64 -1.99 1.82
N CYS A 24 3.13 -2.94 1.02
CA CYS A 24 3.21 -4.35 1.42
C CYS A 24 4.54 -4.73 2.08
N MET A 25 5.35 -3.76 2.45
CA MET A 25 6.54 -4.00 3.27
C MET A 25 6.14 -4.27 4.73
N ALA A 26 7.13 -4.37 5.62
CA ALA A 26 6.92 -4.68 7.04
C ALA A 26 6.30 -3.49 7.79
N LEU A 27 5.12 -3.07 7.38
CA LEU A 27 4.38 -1.96 7.97
C LEU A 27 3.12 -2.50 8.66
N THR A 28 2.87 -2.08 9.89
CA THR A 28 1.63 -2.41 10.59
C THR A 28 0.46 -1.60 10.02
N ASN A 29 -0.77 -1.98 10.38
CA ASN A 29 -1.95 -1.18 10.00
C ASN A 29 -1.84 0.26 10.50
N PHE A 30 -1.26 0.47 11.69
CA PHE A 30 -1.00 1.81 12.22
C PHE A 30 -0.02 2.58 11.33
N ASP A 31 1.08 1.94 10.92
CA ASP A 31 2.07 2.55 10.02
C ASP A 31 1.45 2.89 8.66
N LEU A 32 0.63 1.99 8.13
CA LEU A 32 -0.05 2.17 6.84
C LEU A 32 -1.01 3.35 6.88
N LYS A 33 -1.76 3.49 7.97
CA LYS A 33 -2.67 4.63 8.13
C LYS A 33 -1.89 5.94 8.14
N LYS A 34 -0.78 6.00 8.88
CA LYS A 34 0.07 7.17 8.94
C LYS A 34 0.67 7.50 7.57
N LEU A 35 1.17 6.50 6.86
CA LEU A 35 1.74 6.69 5.52
C LEU A 35 0.67 7.24 4.56
N ASN A 36 -0.51 6.65 4.58
CA ASN A 36 -1.60 7.08 3.71
C ASN A 36 -2.07 8.50 4.03
N ASP A 37 -2.15 8.85 5.32
CA ASP A 37 -2.48 10.21 5.74
C ASP A 37 -1.42 11.22 5.27
N GLU A 38 -0.13 10.86 5.31
CA GLU A 38 0.95 11.71 4.85
C GLU A 38 0.96 11.88 3.33
N ILE A 39 0.70 10.82 2.59
CA ILE A 39 0.55 10.91 1.13
C ILE A 39 -0.63 11.82 0.79
N CYS A 40 -1.75 11.67 1.49
CA CYS A 40 -2.90 12.55 1.32
C CYS A 40 -2.54 14.01 1.59
N ARG A 41 -1.78 14.26 2.65
CA ARG A 41 -1.36 15.62 3.03
C ARG A 41 -0.55 16.30 1.94
N VAL A 42 0.43 15.59 1.36
CA VAL A 42 1.34 16.17 0.37
C VAL A 42 0.73 16.26 -1.03
N LEU A 43 -0.39 15.60 -1.28
CA LEU A 43 -1.10 15.69 -2.55
C LEU A 43 -2.00 16.92 -2.58
N LYS A 44 -2.08 17.55 -3.76
CA LYS A 44 -3.07 18.58 -4.04
C LYS A 44 -4.46 17.98 -4.08
N ASN A 45 -5.49 18.80 -3.88
CA ASN A 45 -6.88 18.36 -4.05
C ASN A 45 -7.06 17.75 -5.44
N LYS A 46 -7.78 16.63 -5.50
CA LYS A 46 -7.96 15.83 -6.72
C LYS A 46 -6.68 15.14 -7.22
N GLY A 47 -5.57 15.25 -6.48
CA GLY A 47 -4.35 14.52 -6.77
C GLY A 47 -4.55 13.01 -6.72
N ILE A 48 -3.71 12.27 -7.43
CA ILE A 48 -3.84 10.82 -7.60
C ILE A 48 -2.75 10.10 -6.81
N ASN A 49 -3.14 9.10 -6.04
CA ASN A 49 -2.22 8.15 -5.43
C ASN A 49 -2.37 6.80 -6.13
N ILE A 50 -1.29 6.31 -6.73
CA ILE A 50 -1.25 4.99 -7.37
C ILE A 50 -0.25 4.15 -6.61
N TYR A 51 -0.66 2.97 -6.16
CA TYR A 51 0.28 2.05 -5.52
C TYR A 51 -0.02 0.61 -5.88
N THR A 52 1.00 -0.22 -5.80
CA THR A 52 0.90 -1.68 -5.96
C THR A 52 1.20 -2.36 -4.65
N VAL A 53 0.49 -3.45 -4.38
CA VAL A 53 0.69 -4.29 -3.19
C VAL A 53 0.56 -5.75 -3.56
N ARG A 54 1.23 -6.64 -2.81
CA ARG A 54 0.98 -8.08 -2.92
C ARG A 54 -0.38 -8.38 -2.28
N ASN A 55 -1.18 -9.17 -2.97
CA ASN A 55 -2.53 -9.46 -2.53
C ASN A 55 -2.67 -10.88 -1.94
N ILE A 56 -3.83 -11.18 -1.38
CA ILE A 56 -4.10 -12.45 -0.71
C ILE A 56 -4.18 -13.65 -1.66
N PHE A 57 -4.18 -13.43 -2.98
CA PHE A 57 -4.14 -14.50 -3.97
C PHE A 57 -2.72 -14.94 -4.30
N ASP A 58 -1.71 -14.21 -3.80
CA ASP A 58 -0.30 -14.59 -3.95
C ASP A 58 -0.03 -15.92 -3.28
N ALA A 59 0.81 -16.76 -3.94
CA ALA A 59 1.14 -18.08 -3.45
C ALA A 59 1.80 -18.07 -2.06
N ASP A 60 2.47 -16.97 -1.70
CA ASP A 60 3.15 -16.82 -0.42
C ASP A 60 2.22 -16.39 0.72
N TYR A 61 0.98 -16.01 0.42
CA TYR A 61 0.04 -15.60 1.47
C TYR A 61 -0.22 -16.78 2.43
N LYS A 62 -0.18 -16.51 3.71
CA LYS A 62 -0.30 -17.48 4.81
C LYS A 62 0.84 -18.50 4.89
N LYS A 63 1.89 -18.34 4.12
CA LYS A 63 3.11 -19.12 4.28
C LYS A 63 4.07 -18.40 5.23
N GLY A 64 4.99 -19.16 5.81
CA GLY A 64 5.93 -18.61 6.78
C GLY A 64 5.28 -18.33 8.14
N LYS A 65 5.94 -17.49 8.94
CA LYS A 65 5.52 -17.18 10.30
C LYS A 65 4.58 -15.99 10.32
N HIS A 66 3.38 -16.19 10.88
CA HIS A 66 2.41 -15.11 11.06
C HIS A 66 2.91 -14.12 12.13
N LYS A 67 2.94 -12.84 11.78
CA LYS A 67 3.44 -11.75 12.64
C LYS A 67 2.34 -10.79 13.11
N GLY A 68 1.10 -11.20 13.03
CA GLY A 68 -0.05 -10.35 13.32
C GLY A 68 -0.64 -9.74 12.05
N GLU A 69 -1.90 -9.32 12.11
CA GLU A 69 -2.60 -8.76 10.95
C GLU A 69 -2.48 -9.71 9.74
N ASP A 70 -2.12 -9.20 8.57
CA ASP A 70 -1.77 -10.01 7.39
C ASP A 70 -0.27 -9.97 7.09
N LEU A 71 0.55 -9.88 8.13
CA LEU A 71 2.00 -9.88 8.05
C LEU A 71 2.55 -11.30 8.20
N TYR A 72 3.38 -11.72 7.25
CA TYR A 72 4.02 -13.05 7.24
C TYR A 72 5.51 -12.92 6.96
N GLU A 73 6.31 -13.65 7.74
CA GLU A 73 7.77 -13.67 7.60
C GLU A 73 8.23 -14.95 6.91
N MET A 74 9.01 -14.79 5.84
CA MET A 74 9.67 -15.88 5.14
C MET A 74 11.09 -15.46 4.80
N ASP A 75 12.07 -16.33 5.12
CA ASP A 75 13.49 -16.12 4.78
C ASP A 75 14.02 -14.73 5.17
N GLY A 76 13.56 -14.21 6.31
CA GLY A 76 13.97 -12.90 6.81
C GLY A 76 13.21 -11.72 6.23
N PHE A 77 12.28 -11.95 5.31
CA PHE A 77 11.43 -10.90 4.75
C PHE A 77 10.03 -10.95 5.34
N ILE A 78 9.52 -9.78 5.72
CA ILE A 78 8.14 -9.63 6.22
C ILE A 78 7.33 -8.93 5.15
N ILE A 79 6.19 -9.52 4.76
CA ILE A 79 5.31 -9.00 3.74
C ILE A 79 3.92 -8.81 4.33
N HIS A 80 3.31 -7.66 4.07
CA HIS A 80 1.93 -7.36 4.42
C HIS A 80 1.05 -7.59 3.19
N PHE A 81 0.18 -8.59 3.24
CA PHE A 81 -0.69 -8.95 2.12
C PHE A 81 -2.01 -8.19 2.21
N PHE A 82 -2.57 -7.82 1.06
CA PHE A 82 -3.77 -7.00 0.98
C PHE A 82 -4.92 -7.72 0.30
N SER A 83 -6.09 -7.69 0.93
CA SER A 83 -7.38 -7.97 0.28
C SER A 83 -7.97 -6.65 -0.26
N ASN A 84 -8.98 -6.76 -1.13
CA ASN A 84 -9.72 -5.57 -1.56
C ASN A 84 -10.37 -4.85 -0.37
N GLU A 85 -10.85 -5.61 0.62
CA GLU A 85 -11.43 -5.04 1.84
C GLU A 85 -10.42 -4.23 2.63
N LYS A 86 -9.17 -4.73 2.76
CA LYS A 86 -8.10 -3.99 3.42
C LYS A 86 -7.75 -2.72 2.66
N ILE A 87 -7.64 -2.78 1.33
CA ILE A 87 -7.38 -1.62 0.50
C ILE A 87 -8.42 -0.53 0.78
N LYS A 88 -9.69 -0.91 0.87
CA LYS A 88 -10.79 0.04 1.14
C LYS A 88 -10.79 0.60 2.56
N LYS A 89 -10.11 -0.05 3.51
CA LYS A 89 -9.98 0.49 4.87
C LYS A 89 -9.03 1.70 4.96
N PHE A 90 -8.16 1.89 3.98
CA PHE A 90 -7.18 2.97 3.97
C PHE A 90 -7.56 4.06 2.96
N LEU A 91 -8.85 4.44 2.93
CA LEU A 91 -9.37 5.47 2.01
C LEU A 91 -9.60 6.82 2.69
N ASN A 92 -9.09 7.03 3.90
CA ASN A 92 -9.29 8.32 4.58
C ASN A 92 -8.80 9.49 3.73
N GLY A 93 -9.73 10.33 3.28
CA GLY A 93 -9.42 11.46 2.41
C GLY A 93 -9.29 11.10 0.92
N PHE A 94 -9.51 9.84 0.55
CA PHE A 94 -9.43 9.36 -0.84
C PHE A 94 -10.74 8.73 -1.30
N LEU A 95 -10.99 8.85 -2.59
CA LEU A 95 -11.98 8.05 -3.31
C LEU A 95 -11.23 6.99 -4.12
N ASN A 96 -11.60 5.72 -3.96
CA ASN A 96 -11.04 4.66 -4.78
C ASN A 96 -11.63 4.69 -6.18
N LEU A 97 -10.77 4.85 -7.20
CA LEU A 97 -11.18 4.87 -8.60
C LEU A 97 -11.09 3.49 -9.24
N ASN A 98 -10.07 2.69 -8.88
CA ASN A 98 -9.87 1.38 -9.49
C ASN A 98 -9.00 0.49 -8.61
N ILE A 99 -9.28 -0.82 -8.64
CA ILE A 99 -8.41 -1.87 -8.11
C ILE A 99 -8.29 -2.91 -9.21
N GLU A 100 -7.07 -3.21 -9.64
CA GLU A 100 -6.80 -4.13 -10.74
C GLU A 100 -5.78 -5.16 -10.29
N ASN A 101 -6.06 -6.45 -10.52
CA ASN A 101 -5.13 -7.53 -10.17
C ASN A 101 -4.27 -7.88 -11.36
N PHE A 102 -2.99 -8.16 -11.12
CA PHE A 102 -2.05 -8.57 -12.17
C PHE A 102 -0.94 -9.45 -11.60
N ASP A 103 -0.22 -10.13 -12.48
CA ASP A 103 0.91 -10.98 -12.12
C ASP A 103 2.22 -10.32 -12.51
N GLU A 104 3.27 -10.54 -11.70
CA GLU A 104 4.60 -10.00 -11.96
C GLU A 104 5.66 -11.09 -11.79
N GLY A 105 6.57 -11.19 -12.78
CA GLY A 105 7.74 -12.05 -12.72
C GLY A 105 7.52 -13.45 -13.28
N ASN A 106 8.62 -14.23 -13.35
CA ASN A 106 8.62 -15.60 -13.88
C ASN A 106 7.94 -16.60 -12.94
N PHE A 107 8.06 -16.36 -11.63
CA PHE A 107 7.24 -17.01 -10.60
C PHE A 107 6.27 -15.93 -10.13
N PRO A 108 5.12 -15.81 -10.77
CA PRO A 108 4.36 -14.58 -10.68
C PRO A 108 3.89 -14.29 -9.26
N ARG A 109 4.26 -13.11 -8.79
CA ARG A 109 3.64 -12.51 -7.63
C ARG A 109 2.26 -12.01 -8.04
N LYS A 110 1.29 -12.19 -7.16
CA LYS A 110 -0.07 -11.68 -7.39
C LYS A 110 -0.17 -10.30 -6.74
N LEU A 111 -0.33 -9.30 -7.56
CA LEU A 111 -0.36 -7.90 -7.14
C LEU A 111 -1.72 -7.27 -7.40
N SER A 112 -2.02 -6.22 -6.63
CA SER A 112 -3.14 -5.33 -6.91
C SER A 112 -2.59 -3.94 -7.20
N LEU A 113 -3.07 -3.34 -8.29
CA LEU A 113 -2.84 -1.94 -8.61
C LEU A 113 -4.03 -1.14 -8.08
N VAL A 114 -3.75 -0.15 -7.25
CA VAL A 114 -4.77 0.68 -6.62
C VAL A 114 -4.62 2.11 -7.11
N ILE A 115 -5.73 2.70 -7.57
CA ILE A 115 -5.78 4.09 -7.99
C ILE A 115 -6.79 4.82 -7.12
N ASN A 116 -6.31 5.77 -6.33
CA ASN A 116 -7.12 6.58 -5.44
C ASN A 116 -6.96 8.06 -5.80
N GLN A 117 -8.06 8.81 -5.66
CA GLN A 117 -8.06 10.25 -5.87
C GLN A 117 -8.34 10.95 -4.55
N LYS A 118 -7.54 11.95 -4.20
CA LYS A 118 -7.79 12.79 -3.03
C LYS A 118 -9.08 13.60 -3.22
N ASN A 119 -9.89 13.58 -2.20
CA ASN A 119 -11.15 14.34 -2.17
C ASN A 119 -10.95 15.84 -2.33
#